data_e612098715d7af08e7bb819d896f3a36
#
_entry.id   e612098715d7af08e7bb819d896f3a36
#
_cell.length_a   1.000
_cell.length_b   1.000
_cell.length_c   1.000
_cell.angle_alpha   90.00
_cell.angle_beta   90.00
_cell.angle_gamma   90.00
#
_symmetry.space_group_name_H-M   'P 1'
#
loop_
_entity.id
_entity.type
_entity.pdbx_description
1 polymer ?
#
loop_
_entity_poly.entity_id
_entity_poly.type
_entity_poly.pdbx_seq_one_letter_code
_entity_poly.pdbx_strand_id
1 'polypeptide(L)'
;MEYKITVMKNAFYAQSGGVTSVINCSAYGVISKFKKDFSEANIYASRNGIVGLLEGELYDLSKTKKPFENLLEMPGGIFGSCRYKLPSLDDEIFYKNLFDQLEKLFIGYFFYNGGNDSADTCLKVAKAAEKFGYDLKAIAVPKTIDNDLAVTDNCPGFGSVAKYVAISAKEASLDIKSMCKTSTKVFVLEVMGRHAGWIAAAGELANNSEETFVHKILLPEVNFDEEKFLSGIEKDVSEYGYSVIVASEGLKNMNGELYAASTETDSFGHSQLGGLAPKIASLITNKLGLKNHWSVADYLQRSARHISSLTDIEQAIAVGKAAVKLASEGKSGAVSYTHLTLPTKRIV
;
A
#
# COMPACT_ATOMS: atom_id res chain seq x y z
N MET A 1 40.22 33.33 -0.28
CA MET A 1 39.01 32.77 -0.91
C MET A 1 39.12 31.26 -0.82
N GLU A 2 38.56 30.64 0.22
CA GLU A 2 38.45 29.18 0.29
C GLU A 2 37.32 28.76 -0.66
N TYR A 3 37.70 28.12 -1.76
CA TYR A 3 36.73 27.42 -2.59
C TYR A 3 36.27 26.22 -1.78
N LYS A 4 35.11 26.34 -1.11
CA LYS A 4 34.35 25.17 -0.65
C LYS A 4 33.95 24.40 -1.90
N ILE A 5 34.70 23.35 -2.22
CA ILE A 5 34.25 22.35 -3.20
C ILE A 5 33.04 21.70 -2.56
N THR A 6 31.85 22.12 -2.98
CA THR A 6 30.60 21.47 -2.59
C THR A 6 30.61 20.12 -3.32
N VAL A 7 31.02 19.07 -2.64
CA VAL A 7 30.96 17.70 -3.18
C VAL A 7 29.48 17.42 -3.45
N MET A 8 29.15 17.18 -4.72
CA MET A 8 27.81 16.89 -5.13
C MET A 8 27.38 15.56 -4.53
N LYS A 9 26.24 15.56 -3.82
CA LYS A 9 25.75 14.40 -3.09
C LYS A 9 24.82 13.56 -3.96
N ASN A 10 25.02 12.26 -3.93
CA ASN A 10 24.19 11.26 -4.60
C ASN A 10 22.92 10.94 -3.81
N ALA A 11 21.98 10.29 -4.49
CA ALA A 11 20.75 9.80 -3.87
C ALA A 11 20.73 8.29 -3.71
N PHE A 12 20.04 7.86 -2.67
CA PHE A 12 19.63 6.49 -2.41
C PHE A 12 18.12 6.39 -2.51
N TYR A 13 17.61 5.35 -3.17
CA TYR A 13 16.20 5.01 -3.24
C TYR A 13 15.97 3.55 -2.88
N ALA A 14 14.93 3.25 -2.11
CA ALA A 14 14.54 1.88 -1.81
C ALA A 14 13.03 1.73 -1.63
N GLN A 15 12.52 0.52 -1.90
CA GLN A 15 11.14 0.11 -1.69
C GLN A 15 11.03 -0.79 -0.46
N SER A 16 9.95 -0.66 0.32
CA SER A 16 9.78 -1.39 1.57
C SER A 16 8.32 -1.79 1.83
N GLY A 17 8.15 -2.94 2.49
CA GLY A 17 6.86 -3.52 2.82
C GLY A 17 6.15 -4.17 1.63
N GLY A 18 4.84 -4.39 1.75
CA GLY A 18 4.02 -4.89 0.64
C GLY A 18 4.04 -3.94 -0.54
N VAL A 19 4.18 -4.48 -1.76
CA VAL A 19 4.16 -3.67 -2.98
C VAL A 19 2.74 -3.25 -3.36
N THR A 20 2.63 -2.23 -4.20
CA THR A 20 1.37 -1.82 -4.84
C THR A 20 1.55 -1.78 -6.35
N SER A 21 0.44 -1.73 -7.08
CA SER A 21 0.47 -1.65 -8.55
C SER A 21 1.11 -0.35 -9.09
N VAL A 22 1.31 0.65 -8.23
CA VAL A 22 1.86 1.97 -8.60
C VAL A 22 3.19 2.30 -7.90
N ILE A 23 3.79 1.36 -7.16
CA ILE A 23 5.03 1.64 -6.42
C ILE A 23 6.18 2.06 -7.34
N ASN A 24 6.25 1.51 -8.56
CA ASN A 24 7.25 1.90 -9.54
C ASN A 24 6.98 3.28 -10.15
N CYS A 25 5.73 3.74 -10.13
CA CYS A 25 5.39 5.10 -10.52
C CYS A 25 5.94 6.12 -9.52
N SER A 26 5.92 5.80 -8.20
CA SER A 26 6.59 6.60 -7.19
C SER A 26 8.12 6.62 -7.39
N ALA A 27 8.71 5.47 -7.73
CA ALA A 27 10.12 5.38 -8.08
C ALA A 27 10.47 6.27 -9.29
N TYR A 28 9.66 6.21 -10.34
CA TYR A 28 9.81 7.10 -11.50
C TYR A 28 9.74 8.57 -11.10
N GLY A 29 8.80 8.93 -10.23
CA GLY A 29 8.69 10.30 -9.70
C GLY A 29 9.97 10.79 -9.03
N VAL A 30 10.56 9.97 -8.14
CA VAL A 30 11.84 10.27 -7.47
C VAL A 30 12.97 10.37 -8.49
N ILE A 31 13.17 9.32 -9.31
CA ILE A 31 14.30 9.21 -10.23
C ILE A 31 14.31 10.34 -11.27
N SER A 32 13.15 10.57 -11.91
CA SER A 32 13.03 11.59 -12.95
C SER A 32 13.24 13.01 -12.42
N LYS A 33 12.69 13.31 -11.22
CA LYS A 33 12.86 14.62 -10.60
C LYS A 33 14.29 14.83 -10.11
N PHE A 34 14.90 13.82 -9.47
CA PHE A 34 16.26 13.90 -8.98
C PHE A 34 17.26 14.12 -10.14
N LYS A 35 17.16 13.34 -11.19
CA LYS A 35 18.03 13.51 -12.38
C LYS A 35 17.85 14.85 -13.07
N LYS A 36 16.64 15.43 -13.02
CA LYS A 36 16.38 16.76 -13.56
C LYS A 36 17.02 17.87 -12.74
N ASP A 37 16.92 17.77 -11.40
CA ASP A 37 17.36 18.84 -10.50
C ASP A 37 18.85 18.74 -10.14
N PHE A 38 19.42 17.52 -10.21
CA PHE A 38 20.80 17.20 -9.83
C PHE A 38 21.47 16.38 -10.94
N SER A 39 21.63 16.99 -12.13
CA SER A 39 22.06 16.32 -13.37
C SER A 39 23.40 15.60 -13.26
N GLU A 40 24.32 16.12 -12.44
CA GLU A 40 25.68 15.58 -12.24
C GLU A 40 25.76 14.53 -11.12
N ALA A 41 24.68 14.39 -10.31
CA ALA A 41 24.63 13.44 -9.21
C ALA A 41 24.08 12.09 -9.66
N ASN A 42 24.55 11.03 -9.02
CA ASN A 42 24.06 9.68 -9.26
C ASN A 42 22.90 9.35 -8.31
N ILE A 43 22.06 8.41 -8.75
CA ILE A 43 21.04 7.79 -7.91
C ILE A 43 21.25 6.28 -7.89
N TYR A 44 21.28 5.72 -6.70
CA TYR A 44 21.42 4.29 -6.44
C TYR A 44 20.10 3.74 -5.93
N ALA A 45 19.57 2.68 -6.56
CA ALA A 45 18.42 1.98 -6.06
C ALA A 45 18.84 0.69 -5.36
N SER A 46 18.34 0.48 -4.14
CA SER A 46 18.68 -0.71 -3.37
C SER A 46 17.85 -1.91 -3.81
N ARG A 47 18.51 -3.06 -3.90
CA ARG A 47 17.86 -4.35 -4.05
C ARG A 47 17.31 -4.80 -2.71
N ASN A 48 16.00 -5.09 -2.65
CA ASN A 48 15.33 -5.54 -1.42
C ASN A 48 15.40 -4.55 -0.24
N GLY A 49 15.12 -3.28 -0.49
CA GLY A 49 14.96 -2.28 0.56
C GLY A 49 16.25 -1.94 1.30
N ILE A 50 16.16 -1.74 2.62
CA ILE A 50 17.34 -1.39 3.45
C ILE A 50 18.35 -2.55 3.53
N VAL A 51 17.90 -3.79 3.36
CA VAL A 51 18.78 -4.98 3.40
C VAL A 51 19.83 -4.90 2.32
N GLY A 52 19.45 -4.57 1.09
CA GLY A 52 20.41 -4.41 -0.01
C GLY A 52 21.42 -3.31 0.22
N LEU A 53 21.07 -2.22 0.95
CA LEU A 53 22.06 -1.22 1.36
C LEU A 53 23.11 -1.80 2.32
N LEU A 54 22.65 -2.57 3.32
CA LEU A 54 23.51 -3.19 4.31
C LEU A 54 24.45 -4.25 3.69
N GLU A 55 23.98 -4.94 2.66
CA GLU A 55 24.71 -5.97 1.93
C GLU A 55 25.52 -5.43 0.73
N GLY A 56 25.36 -4.13 0.40
CA GLY A 56 26.03 -3.50 -0.74
C GLY A 56 25.42 -3.88 -2.09
N GLU A 57 24.20 -4.43 -2.11
CA GLU A 57 23.46 -4.80 -3.33
C GLU A 57 22.65 -3.63 -3.88
N LEU A 58 23.30 -2.82 -4.72
CA LEU A 58 22.72 -1.60 -5.27
C LEU A 58 22.78 -1.56 -6.79
N TYR A 59 21.73 -1.01 -7.38
CA TYR A 59 21.70 -0.67 -8.80
C TYR A 59 22.16 0.77 -8.99
N ASP A 60 23.26 0.98 -9.71
CA ASP A 60 23.68 2.30 -10.17
C ASP A 60 22.82 2.71 -11.37
N LEU A 61 21.85 3.59 -11.16
CA LEU A 61 20.91 3.99 -12.18
C LEU A 61 21.50 4.94 -13.23
N SER A 62 22.70 5.47 -13.01
CA SER A 62 23.44 6.23 -14.03
C SER A 62 23.88 5.34 -15.20
N LYS A 63 24.07 4.05 -14.96
CA LYS A 63 24.52 3.06 -15.96
C LYS A 63 23.36 2.44 -16.74
N THR A 64 22.11 2.72 -16.39
CA THR A 64 20.98 2.14 -17.12
C THR A 64 20.81 2.78 -18.49
N LYS A 65 20.62 1.92 -19.51
CA LYS A 65 20.35 2.36 -20.89
C LYS A 65 18.85 2.38 -21.22
N LYS A 66 18.02 1.80 -20.35
CA LYS A 66 16.56 1.74 -20.54
C LYS A 66 15.91 3.05 -20.10
N PRO A 67 14.91 3.54 -20.85
CA PRO A 67 14.13 4.69 -20.44
C PRO A 67 13.46 4.45 -19.07
N PHE A 68 13.51 5.41 -18.17
CA PHE A 68 12.87 5.29 -16.85
C PHE A 68 11.34 5.29 -16.93
N GLU A 69 10.78 5.78 -18.03
CA GLU A 69 9.36 5.72 -18.35
C GLU A 69 8.83 4.29 -18.33
N ASN A 70 9.66 3.30 -18.62
CA ASN A 70 9.27 1.88 -18.51
C ASN A 70 8.82 1.50 -17.08
N LEU A 71 9.26 2.20 -16.03
CA LEU A 71 8.80 1.99 -14.66
C LEU A 71 7.29 2.21 -14.53
N LEU A 72 6.72 3.08 -15.34
CA LEU A 72 5.28 3.39 -15.30
C LEU A 72 4.41 2.18 -15.68
N GLU A 73 4.94 1.25 -16.45
CA GLU A 73 4.21 0.07 -16.94
C GLU A 73 4.55 -1.21 -16.17
N MET A 74 5.60 -1.20 -15.34
CA MET A 74 6.09 -2.41 -14.68
C MET A 74 5.25 -2.79 -13.46
N PRO A 75 4.76 -4.04 -13.38
CA PRO A 75 4.12 -4.58 -12.19
C PRO A 75 5.15 -4.94 -11.12
N GLY A 76 4.68 -5.12 -9.88
CA GLY A 76 5.51 -5.51 -8.74
C GLY A 76 6.46 -4.41 -8.30
N GLY A 77 7.40 -4.73 -7.41
CA GLY A 77 8.47 -3.83 -6.97
C GLY A 77 9.75 -4.14 -7.73
N ILE A 78 10.09 -3.34 -8.74
CA ILE A 78 11.22 -3.64 -9.66
C ILE A 78 12.58 -3.72 -8.95
N PHE A 79 12.74 -2.98 -7.86
CA PHE A 79 13.96 -2.97 -7.05
C PHE A 79 13.92 -4.00 -5.92
N GLY A 80 12.85 -4.80 -5.83
CA GLY A 80 12.60 -5.65 -4.67
C GLY A 80 12.16 -4.84 -3.44
N SER A 81 11.70 -5.54 -2.42
CA SER A 81 11.21 -4.96 -1.18
C SER A 81 11.66 -5.81 0.00
N CYS A 82 11.68 -5.25 1.20
CA CYS A 82 11.94 -6.00 2.41
C CYS A 82 10.97 -5.63 3.53
N ARG A 83 10.89 -6.52 4.51
CA ARG A 83 10.30 -6.25 5.83
C ARG A 83 11.42 -6.31 6.85
N TYR A 84 12.00 -5.18 7.18
CA TYR A 84 13.12 -5.07 8.11
C TYR A 84 12.88 -3.92 9.09
N LYS A 85 12.92 -4.21 10.38
CA LYS A 85 12.76 -3.23 11.45
C LYS A 85 14.14 -2.81 11.93
N LEU A 86 14.45 -1.52 11.81
CA LEU A 86 15.71 -0.99 12.34
C LEU A 86 15.76 -1.14 13.86
N PRO A 87 16.96 -1.44 14.41
CA PRO A 87 17.16 -1.48 15.85
C PRO A 87 16.96 -0.10 16.50
N SER A 88 17.03 -0.06 17.84
CA SER A 88 17.04 1.18 18.60
C SER A 88 18.17 2.10 18.15
N LEU A 89 17.98 3.42 18.30
CA LEU A 89 19.00 4.44 18.04
C LEU A 89 20.23 4.31 18.95
N ASP A 90 20.18 3.47 19.98
CA ASP A 90 21.30 3.15 20.88
C ASP A 90 22.27 2.11 20.29
N ASP A 91 21.85 1.40 19.23
CA ASP A 91 22.75 0.47 18.49
C ASP A 91 23.68 1.27 17.57
N GLU A 92 24.68 1.88 18.17
CA GLU A 92 25.65 2.72 17.45
C GLU A 92 26.45 1.94 16.41
N ILE A 93 26.71 0.66 16.65
CA ILE A 93 27.46 -0.19 15.71
C ILE A 93 26.68 -0.37 14.43
N PHE A 94 25.38 -0.64 14.54
CA PHE A 94 24.51 -0.77 13.39
C PHE A 94 24.46 0.51 12.56
N TYR A 95 24.19 1.65 13.21
CA TYR A 95 24.07 2.93 12.49
C TYR A 95 25.39 3.42 11.91
N LYS A 96 26.51 3.16 12.58
CA LYS A 96 27.83 3.44 12.01
C LYS A 96 28.05 2.65 10.72
N ASN A 97 27.77 1.34 10.74
CA ASN A 97 27.90 0.52 9.54
C ASN A 97 26.95 1.00 8.41
N LEU A 98 25.74 1.41 8.75
CA LEU A 98 24.80 1.99 7.78
C LEU A 98 25.37 3.25 7.11
N PHE A 99 25.89 4.18 7.90
CA PHE A 99 26.48 5.43 7.37
C PHE A 99 27.77 5.17 6.61
N ASP A 100 28.61 4.22 7.01
CA ASP A 100 29.78 3.81 6.26
C ASP A 100 29.42 3.34 4.84
N GLN A 101 28.28 2.66 4.65
CA GLN A 101 27.80 2.28 3.31
C GLN A 101 27.32 3.50 2.50
N LEU A 102 26.61 4.42 3.14
CA LEU A 102 26.14 5.65 2.49
C LEU A 102 27.31 6.57 2.11
N GLU A 103 28.34 6.67 2.96
CA GLU A 103 29.52 7.49 2.73
C GLU A 103 30.36 7.00 1.56
N LYS A 104 30.55 5.69 1.41
CA LYS A 104 31.25 5.08 0.26
C LYS A 104 30.70 5.54 -1.09
N LEU A 105 29.42 5.88 -1.14
CA LEU A 105 28.70 6.30 -2.35
C LEU A 105 28.37 7.80 -2.35
N PHE A 106 28.88 8.55 -1.38
CA PHE A 106 28.60 9.99 -1.22
C PHE A 106 27.08 10.29 -1.17
N ILE A 107 26.29 9.44 -0.50
CA ILE A 107 24.84 9.61 -0.39
C ILE A 107 24.52 10.76 0.56
N GLY A 108 23.80 11.77 0.08
CA GLY A 108 23.27 12.86 0.89
C GLY A 108 21.77 12.99 0.84
N TYR A 109 21.11 12.18 -0.03
CA TYR A 109 19.67 12.13 -0.17
C TYR A 109 19.18 10.69 -0.04
N PHE A 110 18.25 10.45 0.88
CA PHE A 110 17.72 9.12 1.18
C PHE A 110 16.20 9.11 1.00
N PHE A 111 15.73 8.36 0.00
CA PHE A 111 14.30 8.22 -0.33
C PHE A 111 13.84 6.81 -0.05
N TYR A 112 12.93 6.65 0.91
CA TYR A 112 12.45 5.35 1.36
C TYR A 112 10.96 5.21 1.13
N ASN A 113 10.57 4.35 0.16
CA ASN A 113 9.20 4.23 -0.31
C ASN A 113 8.49 3.07 0.41
N GLY A 114 7.51 3.39 1.26
CA GLY A 114 6.79 2.37 2.02
C GLY A 114 5.67 2.92 2.90
N GLY A 115 5.14 2.04 3.76
CA GLY A 115 4.06 2.32 4.70
C GLY A 115 4.55 2.88 6.04
N ASN A 116 3.75 2.65 7.11
CA ASN A 116 4.02 3.16 8.47
C ASN A 116 5.40 2.75 9.00
N ASP A 117 5.75 1.47 8.93
CA ASP A 117 7.06 0.97 9.40
C ASP A 117 8.23 1.55 8.58
N SER A 118 7.99 1.85 7.31
CA SER A 118 9.01 2.46 6.44
C SER A 118 9.19 3.94 6.76
N ALA A 119 8.13 4.64 7.17
CA ALA A 119 8.22 6.01 7.66
C ALA A 119 9.00 6.07 8.99
N ASP A 120 8.78 5.10 9.91
CA ASP A 120 9.59 4.95 11.13
C ASP A 120 11.06 4.69 10.80
N THR A 121 11.33 3.78 9.86
CA THR A 121 12.70 3.53 9.35
C THR A 121 13.35 4.82 8.86
N CYS A 122 12.66 5.58 8.02
CA CYS A 122 13.17 6.85 7.48
C CYS A 122 13.43 7.88 8.59
N LEU A 123 12.53 7.98 9.58
CA LEU A 123 12.69 8.86 10.75
C LEU A 123 13.90 8.47 11.60
N LYS A 124 14.10 7.16 11.85
CA LYS A 124 15.26 6.65 12.58
C LYS A 124 16.56 6.97 11.86
N VAL A 125 16.61 6.78 10.54
CA VAL A 125 17.77 7.13 9.72
C VAL A 125 18.06 8.63 9.80
N ALA A 126 17.02 9.49 9.72
CA ALA A 126 17.20 10.94 9.85
C ALA A 126 17.75 11.35 11.21
N LYS A 127 17.18 10.80 12.31
CA LYS A 127 17.66 11.08 13.70
C LYS A 127 19.08 10.56 13.95
N ALA A 128 19.38 9.37 13.43
CA ALA A 128 20.74 8.83 13.53
C ALA A 128 21.74 9.68 12.75
N ALA A 129 21.38 10.15 11.55
CA ALA A 129 22.23 11.05 10.77
C ALA A 129 22.56 12.33 11.55
N GLU A 130 21.57 12.92 12.21
CA GLU A 130 21.78 14.07 13.09
C GLU A 130 22.71 13.73 14.27
N LYS A 131 22.48 12.60 14.98
CA LYS A 131 23.29 12.12 16.10
C LYS A 131 24.77 11.90 15.70
N PHE A 132 25.02 11.35 14.52
CA PHE A 132 26.37 11.05 14.02
C PHE A 132 26.98 12.19 13.20
N GLY A 133 26.31 13.33 13.05
CA GLY A 133 26.81 14.47 12.26
C GLY A 133 26.92 14.20 10.77
N TYR A 134 26.16 13.21 10.24
CA TYR A 134 26.13 12.87 8.82
C TYR A 134 25.11 13.73 8.09
N ASP A 135 25.53 14.53 7.11
CA ASP A 135 24.62 15.43 6.40
C ASP A 135 23.75 14.68 5.37
N LEU A 136 22.62 14.15 5.84
CA LEU A 136 21.64 13.38 5.10
C LEU A 136 20.26 14.05 5.11
N LYS A 137 19.59 14.06 3.96
CA LYS A 137 18.18 14.44 3.84
C LYS A 137 17.36 13.18 3.58
N ALA A 138 16.73 12.66 4.63
CA ALA A 138 15.93 11.44 4.56
C ALA A 138 14.45 11.78 4.46
N ILE A 139 13.79 11.35 3.37
CA ILE A 139 12.38 11.59 3.10
C ILE A 139 11.68 10.25 2.83
N ALA A 140 10.60 9.99 3.55
CA ALA A 140 9.72 8.86 3.28
C ALA A 140 8.77 9.20 2.13
N VAL A 141 8.64 8.26 1.18
CA VAL A 141 7.69 8.32 0.07
C VAL A 141 6.51 7.42 0.43
N PRO A 142 5.29 7.95 0.59
CA PRO A 142 4.16 7.17 1.09
C PRO A 142 3.71 6.13 0.08
N LYS A 143 3.38 4.95 0.60
CA LYS A 143 2.83 3.83 -0.15
C LYS A 143 2.12 2.87 0.82
N THR A 144 0.83 2.66 0.64
CA THR A 144 0.05 1.57 1.24
C THR A 144 -1.27 1.42 0.50
N ILE A 145 -1.78 0.19 0.40
CA ILE A 145 -3.14 -0.05 -0.09
C ILE A 145 -4.20 0.19 0.99
N ASP A 146 -3.81 0.15 2.27
CA ASP A 146 -4.74 0.24 3.41
C ASP A 146 -5.25 1.67 3.65
N ASN A 147 -4.61 2.67 3.02
CA ASN A 147 -4.92 4.10 3.20
C ASN A 147 -4.89 4.54 4.68
N ASP A 148 -3.98 3.99 5.46
CA ASP A 148 -3.91 4.10 6.93
C ASP A 148 -2.78 4.99 7.45
N LEU A 149 -2.08 5.72 6.57
CA LEU A 149 -1.06 6.69 6.97
C LEU A 149 -1.72 7.93 7.59
N ALA A 150 -1.28 8.29 8.79
CA ALA A 150 -1.79 9.46 9.49
C ALA A 150 -1.57 10.75 8.67
N VAL A 151 -2.54 11.68 8.73
CA VAL A 151 -2.48 13.00 8.06
C VAL A 151 -2.38 12.92 6.53
N THR A 152 -2.56 11.76 5.94
CA THR A 152 -2.52 11.54 4.48
C THR A 152 -3.94 11.26 3.99
N ASP A 153 -4.45 12.07 3.06
CA ASP A 153 -5.82 11.90 2.54
C ASP A 153 -5.95 10.66 1.67
N ASN A 154 -4.95 10.43 0.81
CA ASN A 154 -4.90 9.27 -0.07
C ASN A 154 -3.48 8.77 -0.23
N CYS A 155 -3.26 7.50 0.04
CA CYS A 155 -1.96 6.84 -0.12
C CYS A 155 -1.85 6.21 -1.50
N PRO A 156 -0.76 6.44 -2.25
CA PRO A 156 -0.53 5.73 -3.49
C PRO A 156 -0.55 4.21 -3.32
N GLY A 157 -1.40 3.56 -4.10
CA GLY A 157 -1.76 2.14 -4.02
C GLY A 157 -3.23 1.92 -3.69
N PHE A 158 -3.83 2.74 -2.82
CA PHE A 158 -5.23 2.60 -2.42
C PHE A 158 -6.20 2.83 -3.58
N GLY A 159 -6.02 3.89 -4.38
CA GLY A 159 -6.94 4.19 -5.49
C GLY A 159 -7.04 3.05 -6.52
N SER A 160 -5.93 2.36 -6.77
CA SER A 160 -5.91 1.20 -7.67
C SER A 160 -6.58 -0.02 -7.06
N VAL A 161 -6.37 -0.29 -5.77
CA VAL A 161 -7.05 -1.37 -5.05
C VAL A 161 -8.55 -1.11 -4.95
N ALA A 162 -8.96 0.11 -4.66
CA ALA A 162 -10.37 0.51 -4.63
C ALA A 162 -11.06 0.21 -5.98
N LYS A 163 -10.41 0.58 -7.08
CA LYS A 163 -10.89 0.25 -8.43
C LYS A 163 -10.97 -1.26 -8.68
N TYR A 164 -9.94 -2.01 -8.26
CA TYR A 164 -9.92 -3.48 -8.39
C TYR A 164 -11.11 -4.12 -7.66
N VAL A 165 -11.32 -3.75 -6.40
CA VAL A 165 -12.40 -4.31 -5.57
C VAL A 165 -13.76 -3.96 -6.14
N ALA A 166 -13.99 -2.71 -6.52
CA ALA A 166 -15.26 -2.27 -7.10
C ALA A 166 -15.62 -3.03 -8.38
N ILE A 167 -14.66 -3.16 -9.31
CA ILE A 167 -14.88 -3.85 -10.58
C ILE A 167 -15.07 -5.35 -10.34
N SER A 168 -14.19 -5.99 -9.56
CA SER A 168 -14.27 -7.44 -9.29
C SER A 168 -15.56 -7.82 -8.57
N ALA A 169 -16.01 -7.01 -7.58
CA ALA A 169 -17.27 -7.24 -6.89
C ALA A 169 -18.47 -7.06 -7.81
N LYS A 170 -18.46 -6.05 -8.69
CA LYS A 170 -19.50 -5.83 -9.67
C LYS A 170 -19.63 -6.98 -10.68
N GLU A 171 -18.51 -7.41 -11.25
CA GLU A 171 -18.49 -8.50 -12.23
C GLU A 171 -18.94 -9.83 -11.60
N ALA A 172 -18.46 -10.14 -10.38
CA ALA A 172 -18.92 -11.29 -9.62
C ALA A 172 -20.43 -11.21 -9.29
N SER A 173 -20.93 -10.02 -8.98
CA SER A 173 -22.36 -9.79 -8.74
C SER A 173 -23.20 -10.07 -9.98
N LEU A 174 -22.77 -9.63 -11.14
CA LEU A 174 -23.45 -9.89 -12.42
C LEU A 174 -23.46 -11.38 -12.76
N ASP A 175 -22.38 -12.10 -12.48
CA ASP A 175 -22.32 -13.55 -12.67
C ASP A 175 -23.33 -14.27 -11.75
N ILE A 176 -23.31 -13.95 -10.44
CA ILE A 176 -24.27 -14.51 -9.47
C ILE A 176 -25.72 -14.19 -9.90
N LYS A 177 -26.00 -12.94 -10.26
CA LYS A 177 -27.33 -12.50 -10.72
C LYS A 177 -27.85 -13.35 -11.89
N SER A 178 -26.96 -13.73 -12.81
CA SER A 178 -27.31 -14.50 -13.98
C SER A 178 -27.82 -15.90 -13.65
N MET A 179 -27.41 -16.50 -12.52
CA MET A 179 -27.73 -17.88 -12.14
C MET A 179 -28.49 -17.99 -10.80
N CYS A 180 -28.72 -16.91 -10.08
CA CYS A 180 -29.28 -16.94 -8.73
C CYS A 180 -30.67 -17.57 -8.64
N LYS A 181 -31.45 -17.63 -9.73
CA LYS A 181 -32.80 -18.24 -9.72
C LYS A 181 -32.76 -19.73 -9.34
N THR A 182 -31.76 -20.45 -9.81
CA THR A 182 -31.71 -21.94 -9.66
C THR A 182 -30.43 -22.45 -9.02
N SER A 183 -29.42 -21.58 -8.74
CA SER A 183 -28.12 -22.00 -8.26
C SER A 183 -27.63 -21.11 -7.12
N THR A 184 -26.44 -20.54 -7.24
CA THR A 184 -25.73 -19.78 -6.20
C THR A 184 -26.50 -18.53 -5.79
N LYS A 185 -26.65 -18.34 -4.49
CA LYS A 185 -27.39 -17.21 -3.89
C LYS A 185 -26.47 -16.15 -3.26
N VAL A 186 -25.28 -16.55 -2.82
CA VAL A 186 -24.41 -15.65 -2.08
C VAL A 186 -22.98 -15.74 -2.60
N PHE A 187 -22.32 -14.59 -2.68
CA PHE A 187 -20.89 -14.50 -2.96
C PHE A 187 -20.18 -13.64 -1.91
N VAL A 188 -19.04 -14.10 -1.43
CA VAL A 188 -18.21 -13.40 -0.44
C VAL A 188 -16.84 -13.09 -1.03
N LEU A 189 -16.51 -11.81 -1.14
CA LEU A 189 -15.17 -11.33 -1.51
C LEU A 189 -14.42 -10.88 -0.27
N GLU A 190 -13.36 -11.61 0.11
CA GLU A 190 -12.44 -11.21 1.16
C GLU A 190 -11.36 -10.29 0.58
N VAL A 191 -11.13 -9.16 1.26
CA VAL A 191 -10.14 -8.16 0.89
C VAL A 191 -9.20 -7.86 2.05
N MET A 192 -8.01 -7.35 1.76
CA MET A 192 -7.07 -6.88 2.76
C MET A 192 -7.64 -5.70 3.55
N GLY A 193 -7.01 -5.38 4.68
CA GLY A 193 -7.42 -4.29 5.56
C GLY A 193 -7.48 -4.73 7.02
N ARG A 194 -6.31 -4.98 7.65
CA ARG A 194 -6.22 -5.48 9.02
C ARG A 194 -6.92 -4.60 10.05
N HIS A 195 -6.71 -3.29 9.95
CA HIS A 195 -7.16 -2.30 10.93
C HIS A 195 -7.94 -1.14 10.31
N ALA A 196 -7.98 -1.06 8.99
CA ALA A 196 -8.64 0.00 8.24
C ALA A 196 -9.53 -0.59 7.15
N GLY A 197 -10.80 -0.23 7.17
CA GLY A 197 -11.84 -0.77 6.30
C GLY A 197 -11.96 -0.10 4.93
N TRP A 198 -11.03 0.79 4.55
CA TRP A 198 -11.10 1.54 3.30
C TRP A 198 -11.20 0.66 2.05
N ILE A 199 -10.47 -0.46 2.02
CA ILE A 199 -10.50 -1.39 0.89
C ILE A 199 -11.86 -2.08 0.80
N ALA A 200 -12.41 -2.54 1.93
CA ALA A 200 -13.75 -3.14 1.94
C ALA A 200 -14.83 -2.10 1.59
N ALA A 201 -14.72 -0.88 2.12
CA ALA A 201 -15.63 0.23 1.81
C ALA A 201 -15.65 0.58 0.32
N ALA A 202 -14.53 0.37 -0.40
CA ALA A 202 -14.48 0.57 -1.85
C ALA A 202 -15.43 -0.36 -2.63
N GLY A 203 -15.91 -1.44 -2.02
CA GLY A 203 -16.98 -2.27 -2.58
C GLY A 203 -18.25 -1.48 -2.90
N GLU A 204 -18.53 -0.40 -2.15
CA GLU A 204 -19.69 0.49 -2.42
C GLU A 204 -19.59 1.18 -3.77
N LEU A 205 -18.40 1.40 -4.30
CA LEU A 205 -18.21 1.99 -5.63
C LEU A 205 -18.70 1.11 -6.78
N ALA A 206 -19.02 -0.16 -6.50
CA ALA A 206 -19.69 -1.04 -7.46
C ALA A 206 -21.16 -0.63 -7.69
N ASN A 207 -21.81 -0.07 -6.67
CA ASN A 207 -23.21 0.32 -6.67
C ASN A 207 -23.43 1.62 -7.46
N ASN A 208 -24.65 1.79 -7.97
CA ASN A 208 -25.09 3.03 -8.61
C ASN A 208 -26.55 3.34 -8.21
N SER A 209 -27.10 4.44 -8.73
CA SER A 209 -28.48 4.86 -8.43
C SER A 209 -29.58 3.90 -8.93
N GLU A 210 -29.24 3.03 -9.86
CA GLU A 210 -30.20 2.14 -10.52
C GLU A 210 -30.15 0.72 -9.97
N GLU A 211 -28.96 0.28 -9.52
CA GLU A 211 -28.74 -1.12 -9.14
C GLU A 211 -27.72 -1.27 -8.00
N THR A 212 -28.05 -2.15 -7.05
CA THR A 212 -27.17 -2.59 -5.96
C THR A 212 -26.46 -3.88 -6.36
N PHE A 213 -25.13 -3.82 -6.51
CA PHE A 213 -24.29 -4.97 -6.83
C PHE A 213 -23.64 -5.56 -5.58
N VAL A 214 -23.27 -4.72 -4.62
CA VAL A 214 -22.72 -5.12 -3.32
C VAL A 214 -23.75 -4.79 -2.24
N HIS A 215 -24.23 -5.80 -1.54
CA HIS A 215 -25.32 -5.69 -0.59
C HIS A 215 -24.83 -5.50 0.85
N LYS A 216 -23.64 -6.02 1.17
CA LYS A 216 -23.05 -5.95 2.50
C LYS A 216 -21.56 -5.62 2.42
N ILE A 217 -21.11 -4.74 3.31
CA ILE A 217 -19.71 -4.42 3.51
C ILE A 217 -19.38 -4.66 4.98
N LEU A 218 -18.41 -5.52 5.26
CA LEU A 218 -17.99 -5.87 6.60
C LEU A 218 -16.63 -5.22 6.89
N LEU A 219 -16.63 -4.30 7.84
CA LEU A 219 -15.49 -3.45 8.19
C LEU A 219 -14.80 -3.94 9.47
N PRO A 220 -13.48 -3.83 9.59
CA PRO A 220 -12.73 -4.24 10.79
C PRO A 220 -13.00 -3.33 12.01
N GLU A 221 -13.55 -2.14 11.78
CA GLU A 221 -13.93 -1.18 12.83
C GLU A 221 -15.27 -1.51 13.49
N VAL A 222 -16.08 -2.39 12.87
CA VAL A 222 -17.43 -2.72 13.34
C VAL A 222 -17.45 -4.18 13.77
N ASN A 223 -17.85 -4.42 15.03
CA ASN A 223 -17.99 -5.78 15.55
C ASN A 223 -19.08 -6.55 14.78
N PHE A 224 -18.76 -7.78 14.39
CA PHE A 224 -19.59 -8.63 13.58
C PHE A 224 -20.65 -9.34 14.42
N ASP A 225 -21.91 -9.01 14.13
CA ASP A 225 -23.11 -9.63 14.70
C ASP A 225 -23.64 -10.66 13.70
N GLU A 226 -23.47 -11.95 14.02
CA GLU A 226 -23.85 -13.06 13.13
C GLU A 226 -25.38 -13.11 12.88
N GLU A 227 -26.20 -12.84 13.90
CA GLU A 227 -27.66 -12.92 13.77
C GLU A 227 -28.19 -11.81 12.87
N LYS A 228 -27.73 -10.59 13.09
CA LYS A 228 -28.07 -9.44 12.26
C LYS A 228 -27.59 -9.61 10.83
N PHE A 229 -26.39 -10.17 10.64
CA PHE A 229 -25.82 -10.46 9.33
C PHE A 229 -26.68 -11.48 8.58
N LEU A 230 -27.01 -12.62 9.20
CA LEU A 230 -27.79 -13.69 8.58
C LEU A 230 -29.20 -13.20 8.20
N SER A 231 -29.88 -12.50 9.09
CA SER A 231 -31.19 -11.88 8.79
C SER A 231 -31.09 -10.90 7.62
N GLY A 232 -29.99 -10.14 7.53
CA GLY A 232 -29.72 -9.27 6.40
C GLY A 232 -29.53 -10.02 5.07
N ILE A 233 -28.88 -11.20 5.08
CA ILE A 233 -28.72 -12.04 3.88
C ILE A 233 -30.08 -12.59 3.42
N GLU A 234 -30.92 -13.06 4.35
CA GLU A 234 -32.27 -13.54 4.01
C GLU A 234 -33.11 -12.43 3.34
N LYS A 235 -33.02 -11.22 3.86
CA LYS A 235 -33.67 -10.04 3.27
C LYS A 235 -33.16 -9.78 1.86
N ASP A 236 -31.85 -9.73 1.64
CA ASP A 236 -31.26 -9.47 0.32
C ASP A 236 -31.70 -10.55 -0.69
N VAL A 237 -31.65 -11.83 -0.30
CA VAL A 237 -32.05 -12.93 -1.17
C VAL A 237 -33.54 -12.88 -1.49
N SER A 238 -34.37 -12.44 -0.54
CA SER A 238 -35.83 -12.26 -0.78
C SER A 238 -36.09 -11.09 -1.73
N GLU A 239 -35.35 -10.00 -1.64
CA GLU A 239 -35.57 -8.76 -2.39
C GLU A 239 -34.92 -8.81 -3.78
N TYR A 240 -33.64 -9.25 -3.85
CA TYR A 240 -32.81 -9.20 -5.07
C TYR A 240 -32.61 -10.58 -5.71
N GLY A 241 -32.93 -11.65 -4.99
CA GLY A 241 -32.67 -13.03 -5.41
C GLY A 241 -31.26 -13.54 -5.04
N TYR A 242 -30.36 -12.67 -4.61
CA TYR A 242 -28.96 -12.97 -4.25
C TYR A 242 -28.39 -11.91 -3.31
N SER A 243 -27.22 -12.21 -2.72
CA SER A 243 -26.46 -11.25 -1.91
C SER A 243 -24.96 -11.35 -2.22
N VAL A 244 -24.29 -10.20 -2.33
CA VAL A 244 -22.84 -10.09 -2.50
C VAL A 244 -22.27 -9.31 -1.33
N ILE A 245 -21.22 -9.87 -0.74
CA ILE A 245 -20.57 -9.37 0.46
C ILE A 245 -19.12 -9.04 0.11
N VAL A 246 -18.64 -7.85 0.50
CA VAL A 246 -17.22 -7.51 0.55
C VAL A 246 -16.81 -7.43 2.01
N ALA A 247 -15.81 -8.23 2.42
CA ALA A 247 -15.42 -8.38 3.81
C ALA A 247 -13.93 -8.13 4.00
N SER A 248 -13.59 -7.28 4.96
CA SER A 248 -12.21 -7.07 5.38
C SER A 248 -11.68 -8.25 6.19
N GLU A 249 -10.49 -8.74 5.87
CA GLU A 249 -9.79 -9.80 6.61
C GLU A 249 -9.64 -9.50 8.12
N GLY A 250 -9.66 -8.22 8.49
CA GLY A 250 -9.55 -7.73 9.87
C GLY A 250 -10.87 -7.72 10.65
N LEU A 251 -11.95 -8.35 10.15
CA LEU A 251 -13.24 -8.40 10.81
C LEU A 251 -13.13 -8.95 12.24
N LYS A 252 -13.83 -8.33 13.20
CA LYS A 252 -13.83 -8.71 14.62
C LYS A 252 -15.18 -9.25 15.04
N ASN A 253 -15.17 -10.21 15.98
CA ASN A 253 -16.38 -10.69 16.65
C ASN A 253 -16.89 -9.66 17.66
N MET A 254 -18.02 -9.98 18.33
CA MET A 254 -18.62 -9.10 19.35
C MET A 254 -17.71 -8.83 20.56
N ASN A 255 -16.69 -9.65 20.80
CA ASN A 255 -15.70 -9.46 21.87
C ASN A 255 -14.49 -8.60 21.42
N GLY A 256 -14.45 -8.15 20.16
CA GLY A 256 -13.33 -7.38 19.61
C GLY A 256 -12.14 -8.24 19.17
N GLU A 257 -12.27 -9.57 19.14
CA GLU A 257 -11.25 -10.50 18.66
C GLU A 257 -11.41 -10.72 17.15
N LEU A 258 -10.31 -11.01 16.46
CA LEU A 258 -10.37 -11.33 15.04
C LEU A 258 -11.31 -12.51 14.77
N TYR A 259 -12.28 -12.31 13.90
CA TYR A 259 -13.26 -13.35 13.56
C TYR A 259 -12.63 -14.55 12.85
N ALA A 260 -11.60 -14.31 12.03
CA ALA A 260 -10.79 -15.35 11.41
C ALA A 260 -9.30 -14.99 11.58
N ALA A 261 -8.60 -15.71 12.46
CA ALA A 261 -7.16 -15.56 12.66
C ALA A 261 -6.49 -16.91 12.52
N SER A 262 -5.31 -16.94 11.89
CA SER A 262 -4.39 -18.07 11.94
C SER A 262 -3.59 -18.06 13.24
N THR A 263 -3.11 -19.21 13.66
CA THR A 263 -2.13 -19.35 14.76
C THR A 263 -0.72 -18.95 14.34
N GLU A 264 -0.48 -18.75 13.04
CA GLU A 264 0.82 -18.34 12.51
C GLU A 264 1.02 -16.84 12.58
N THR A 265 2.27 -16.42 12.78
CA THR A 265 2.65 -15.00 12.82
C THR A 265 3.59 -14.66 11.66
N ASP A 266 3.49 -13.40 11.17
CA ASP A 266 4.41 -12.88 10.16
C ASP A 266 5.76 -12.44 10.79
N SER A 267 6.70 -12.02 9.94
CA SER A 267 8.05 -11.58 10.37
C SER A 267 8.06 -10.33 11.27
N PHE A 268 6.93 -9.66 11.45
CA PHE A 268 6.75 -8.55 12.38
C PHE A 268 6.03 -8.96 13.68
N GLY A 269 5.65 -10.26 13.82
CA GLY A 269 4.94 -10.78 14.98
C GLY A 269 3.42 -10.55 14.94
N HIS A 270 2.84 -10.18 13.80
CA HIS A 270 1.41 -10.07 13.62
C HIS A 270 0.81 -11.42 13.25
N SER A 271 -0.36 -11.78 13.82
CA SER A 271 -1.11 -12.97 13.39
C SER A 271 -1.36 -12.91 11.89
N GLN A 272 -1.09 -14.01 11.20
CA GLN A 272 -1.41 -14.11 9.78
C GLN A 272 -2.93 -14.10 9.63
N LEU A 273 -3.46 -13.17 8.84
CA LEU A 273 -4.88 -13.06 8.55
C LEU A 273 -5.24 -13.88 7.32
N GLY A 274 -6.52 -14.20 7.18
CA GLY A 274 -7.09 -14.92 6.05
C GLY A 274 -8.05 -16.02 6.50
N GLY A 275 -8.82 -16.53 5.53
CA GLY A 275 -9.82 -17.56 5.81
C GLY A 275 -11.14 -17.02 6.33
N LEU A 276 -11.36 -15.70 6.27
CA LEU A 276 -12.62 -15.08 6.65
C LEU A 276 -13.74 -15.47 5.69
N ALA A 277 -13.49 -15.38 4.39
CA ALA A 277 -14.53 -15.69 3.38
C ALA A 277 -15.03 -17.13 3.48
N PRO A 278 -14.20 -18.19 3.57
CA PRO A 278 -14.68 -19.54 3.78
C PRO A 278 -15.40 -19.73 5.10
N LYS A 279 -15.03 -19.01 6.17
CA LYS A 279 -15.72 -19.06 7.46
C LYS A 279 -17.12 -18.45 7.37
N ILE A 280 -17.26 -17.28 6.74
CA ILE A 280 -18.57 -16.65 6.47
C ILE A 280 -19.42 -17.54 5.55
N ALA A 281 -18.83 -18.10 4.49
CA ALA A 281 -19.50 -19.00 3.58
C ALA A 281 -20.05 -20.24 4.30
N SER A 282 -19.27 -20.84 5.19
CA SER A 282 -19.69 -21.97 6.05
C SER A 282 -20.81 -21.57 7.00
N LEU A 283 -20.76 -20.39 7.62
CA LEU A 283 -21.81 -19.86 8.47
C LEU A 283 -23.14 -19.77 7.70
N ILE A 284 -23.11 -19.18 6.48
CA ILE A 284 -24.29 -19.04 5.61
C ILE A 284 -24.86 -20.41 5.22
N THR A 285 -24.01 -21.35 4.81
CA THR A 285 -24.46 -22.72 4.47
C THR A 285 -25.11 -23.41 5.65
N ASN A 286 -24.46 -23.38 6.82
CA ASN A 286 -24.91 -24.11 8.00
C ASN A 286 -26.19 -23.53 8.61
N LYS A 287 -26.39 -22.21 8.55
CA LYS A 287 -27.52 -21.52 9.18
C LYS A 287 -28.69 -21.31 8.24
N LEU A 288 -28.42 -20.99 6.97
CA LEU A 288 -29.48 -20.63 5.99
C LEU A 288 -29.67 -21.68 4.89
N GLY A 289 -28.79 -22.67 4.76
CA GLY A 289 -28.86 -23.67 3.69
C GLY A 289 -28.65 -23.08 2.29
N LEU A 290 -28.14 -21.84 2.18
CA LEU A 290 -27.96 -21.16 0.91
C LEU A 290 -26.66 -21.60 0.22
N LYS A 291 -26.77 -21.94 -1.07
CA LYS A 291 -25.57 -22.19 -1.88
C LYS A 291 -24.80 -20.88 -2.06
N ASN A 292 -23.52 -20.92 -1.75
CA ASN A 292 -22.65 -19.78 -1.85
C ASN A 292 -21.30 -20.13 -2.48
N HIS A 293 -20.58 -19.10 -2.92
CA HIS A 293 -19.18 -19.14 -3.33
C HIS A 293 -18.43 -17.98 -2.70
N TRP A 294 -17.12 -18.06 -2.69
CA TRP A 294 -16.26 -17.03 -2.13
C TRP A 294 -14.95 -16.93 -2.91
N SER A 295 -14.29 -15.79 -2.76
CA SER A 295 -12.93 -15.54 -3.26
C SER A 295 -12.15 -14.71 -2.25
N VAL A 296 -10.84 -14.94 -2.20
CA VAL A 296 -9.89 -14.13 -1.46
C VAL A 296 -9.08 -13.35 -2.48
N ALA A 297 -9.13 -12.03 -2.42
CA ALA A 297 -8.40 -11.18 -3.36
C ALA A 297 -6.89 -11.21 -3.11
N ASP A 298 -6.48 -11.36 -1.86
CA ASP A 298 -5.09 -11.47 -1.41
C ASP A 298 -4.12 -10.59 -2.22
N TYR A 299 -3.01 -11.10 -2.69
CA TYR A 299 -2.00 -10.35 -3.46
C TYR A 299 -2.51 -9.84 -4.81
N LEU A 300 -3.53 -10.45 -5.39
CA LEU A 300 -4.08 -10.00 -6.68
C LEU A 300 -4.56 -8.55 -6.62
N GLN A 301 -5.25 -8.16 -5.54
CA GLN A 301 -5.77 -6.80 -5.38
C GLN A 301 -4.67 -5.73 -5.37
N ARG A 302 -3.48 -6.02 -4.84
CA ARG A 302 -2.39 -5.04 -4.74
C ARG A 302 -1.40 -5.08 -5.91
N SER A 303 -1.41 -6.16 -6.70
CA SER A 303 -0.47 -6.38 -7.81
C SER A 303 -1.07 -6.08 -9.17
N ALA A 304 -2.38 -5.86 -9.28
CA ALA A 304 -3.13 -5.74 -10.53
C ALA A 304 -2.83 -4.44 -11.30
N ARG A 305 -1.63 -4.36 -11.91
CA ARG A 305 -1.19 -3.19 -12.68
C ARG A 305 -2.11 -2.91 -13.87
N HIS A 306 -2.66 -3.94 -14.49
CA HIS A 306 -3.57 -3.86 -15.66
C HIS A 306 -4.88 -3.10 -15.37
N ILE A 307 -5.28 -2.97 -14.12
CA ILE A 307 -6.51 -2.28 -13.69
C ILE A 307 -6.22 -1.01 -12.87
N SER A 308 -4.96 -0.58 -12.78
CA SER A 308 -4.59 0.58 -11.97
C SER A 308 -5.40 1.83 -12.31
N SER A 309 -5.64 2.65 -11.29
CA SER A 309 -6.29 3.96 -11.43
C SER A 309 -5.29 4.97 -11.99
N LEU A 310 -5.71 5.76 -12.99
CA LEU A 310 -4.88 6.84 -13.53
C LEU A 310 -4.56 7.89 -12.46
N THR A 311 -5.55 8.28 -11.67
CA THR A 311 -5.35 9.22 -10.54
C THR A 311 -4.31 8.70 -9.55
N ASP A 312 -4.34 7.40 -9.23
CA ASP A 312 -3.38 6.78 -8.31
C ASP A 312 -1.95 6.78 -8.90
N ILE A 313 -1.82 6.53 -10.20
CA ILE A 313 -0.54 6.64 -10.94
C ILE A 313 -0.01 8.08 -10.85
N GLU A 314 -0.83 9.07 -11.13
CA GLU A 314 -0.46 10.49 -11.09
C GLU A 314 -0.04 10.91 -9.68
N GLN A 315 -0.77 10.48 -8.66
CA GLN A 315 -0.44 10.72 -7.25
C GLN A 315 0.87 10.06 -6.85
N ALA A 316 1.11 8.80 -7.26
CA ALA A 316 2.36 8.10 -7.01
C ALA A 316 3.56 8.85 -7.60
N ILE A 317 3.45 9.35 -8.82
CA ILE A 317 4.49 10.18 -9.46
C ILE A 317 4.66 11.50 -8.69
N ALA A 318 3.57 12.13 -8.27
CA ALA A 318 3.59 13.41 -7.58
C ALA A 318 4.29 13.32 -6.22
N VAL A 319 3.99 12.30 -5.39
CA VAL A 319 4.67 12.12 -4.10
C VAL A 319 6.16 11.82 -4.25
N GLY A 320 6.54 11.05 -5.28
CA GLY A 320 7.94 10.82 -5.62
C GLY A 320 8.69 12.11 -5.95
N LYS A 321 8.09 12.97 -6.79
CA LYS A 321 8.65 14.28 -7.14
C LYS A 321 8.69 15.22 -5.92
N ALA A 322 7.65 15.20 -5.08
CA ALA A 322 7.57 16.01 -3.86
C ALA A 322 8.67 15.64 -2.85
N ALA A 323 9.00 14.35 -2.72
CA ALA A 323 10.08 13.90 -1.85
C ALA A 323 11.43 14.54 -2.24
N VAL A 324 11.74 14.57 -3.53
CA VAL A 324 12.97 15.21 -4.02
C VAL A 324 12.97 16.72 -3.74
N LYS A 325 11.81 17.38 -3.96
CA LYS A 325 11.65 18.81 -3.66
C LYS A 325 11.88 19.10 -2.18
N LEU A 326 11.25 18.34 -1.27
CA LEU A 326 11.46 18.51 0.17
C LEU A 326 12.93 18.35 0.57
N ALA A 327 13.61 17.33 0.03
CA ALA A 327 15.02 17.11 0.29
C ALA A 327 15.91 18.26 -0.24
N SER A 328 15.61 18.80 -1.43
CA SER A 328 16.31 19.96 -2.01
C SER A 328 16.11 21.24 -1.19
N GLU A 329 14.99 21.37 -0.50
CA GLU A 329 14.68 22.46 0.45
C GLU A 329 15.32 22.23 1.83
N GLY A 330 16.15 21.20 2.00
CA GLY A 330 16.84 20.88 3.24
C GLY A 330 16.01 20.16 4.28
N LYS A 331 14.79 19.72 3.97
CA LYS A 331 13.95 18.95 4.89
C LYS A 331 14.51 17.54 5.08
N SER A 332 14.36 17.01 6.30
CA SER A 332 14.74 15.64 6.66
C SER A 332 13.78 15.10 7.71
N GLY A 333 13.62 13.77 7.81
CA GLY A 333 12.66 13.14 8.73
C GLY A 333 11.20 13.44 8.40
N ALA A 334 10.88 13.72 7.13
CA ALA A 334 9.56 14.08 6.65
C ALA A 334 8.99 13.01 5.72
N VAL A 335 7.66 13.03 5.55
CA VAL A 335 6.93 12.22 4.58
C VAL A 335 6.43 13.14 3.47
N SER A 336 6.68 12.78 2.21
CA SER A 336 6.01 13.46 1.08
C SER A 336 4.58 12.94 0.99
N TYR A 337 3.60 13.84 0.82
CA TYR A 337 2.21 13.43 0.64
C TYR A 337 1.50 14.37 -0.33
N THR A 338 0.43 13.90 -0.94
CA THR A 338 -0.46 14.73 -1.71
C THR A 338 -1.59 15.20 -0.80
N HIS A 339 -1.74 16.51 -0.63
CA HIS A 339 -3.05 17.04 -0.30
C HIS A 339 -3.93 16.91 -1.54
N LEU A 340 -4.95 16.09 -1.44
CA LEU A 340 -6.10 16.25 -2.30
C LEU A 340 -6.77 17.57 -1.90
N THR A 341 -6.26 18.67 -2.39
CA THR A 341 -7.14 19.81 -2.58
C THR A 341 -8.14 19.36 -3.64
N LEU A 342 -9.22 18.77 -3.20
CA LEU A 342 -10.42 18.72 -4.02
C LEU A 342 -10.61 20.16 -4.51
N PRO A 343 -10.68 20.38 -5.82
CA PRO A 343 -11.12 21.68 -6.29
C PRO A 343 -12.56 21.82 -5.79
N THR A 344 -12.72 22.51 -4.66
CA THR A 344 -14.00 22.85 -4.02
C THR A 344 -14.91 23.68 -4.94
N LYS A 345 -14.58 23.81 -6.22
CA LYS A 345 -15.31 24.58 -7.22
C LYS A 345 -15.93 23.77 -8.36
N ARG A 346 -16.03 22.44 -8.27
CA ARG A 346 -16.68 21.61 -9.29
C ARG A 346 -17.50 20.46 -8.72
N ILE A 347 -18.29 20.72 -7.69
CA ILE A 347 -19.48 19.93 -7.38
C ILE A 347 -20.65 20.92 -7.39
N VAL A 348 -21.14 21.21 -8.54
CA VAL A 348 -22.50 21.68 -8.79
C VAL A 348 -23.02 20.87 -9.96
#